data_a9118deeefcb0cae9e0fa36537d2d312
#
_entry.id   a9118deeefcb0cae9e0fa36537d2d312
#
_cell.length_a   1.000
_cell.length_b   1.000
_cell.length_c   1.000
_cell.angle_alpha   90.00
_cell.angle_beta   90.00
_cell.angle_gamma   90.00
#
_symmetry.space_group_name_H-M   'P 1'
#
loop_
_entity.id
_entity.type
_entity.pdbx_description
1 polymer ?
#
loop_
_entity_poly.entity_id
_entity_poly.type
_entity_poly.pdbx_seq_one_letter_code
_entity_poly.pdbx_strand_id
1 'polypeptide(L)'
;MELLIIPAVGSGVIVGSLTGGFEQLVILSIDRADQIILNGGHRGGLVLVNELTRKLNALEKDLNDLKEVMSTWTPIPQDGGASLKSAVVSWAGQKLRKTQVRDLENPKIKQ
;
A
#
# COMPACT_ATOMS: atom_id res chain seq x y z
N MET A 1 -11.75 1.38 20.46
CA MET A 1 -11.57 1.84 19.08
C MET A 1 -12.83 2.60 18.65
N GLU A 2 -12.67 3.80 18.19
CA GLU A 2 -13.77 4.57 17.62
C GLU A 2 -13.96 4.18 16.14
N LEU A 3 -15.22 3.93 15.75
CA LEU A 3 -15.60 3.62 14.38
C LEU A 3 -16.78 4.54 13.98
N LEU A 4 -16.56 5.39 13.01
CA LEU A 4 -17.59 6.23 12.41
C LEU A 4 -17.81 5.80 10.96
N ILE A 5 -19.07 5.54 10.62
CA ILE A 5 -19.46 5.20 9.25
C ILE A 5 -20.40 6.30 8.75
N ILE A 6 -20.04 6.94 7.66
CA ILE A 6 -20.84 7.98 7.03
C ILE A 6 -21.58 7.38 5.83
N PRO A 7 -22.91 7.30 5.86
CA PRO A 7 -23.67 6.76 4.73
C PRO A 7 -23.58 7.68 3.51
N ALA A 8 -23.56 7.09 2.35
CA ALA A 8 -23.68 7.84 1.10
C ALA A 8 -25.08 8.44 0.97
N VAL A 9 -25.18 9.66 0.45
CA VAL A 9 -26.47 10.30 0.17
C VAL A 9 -27.30 9.41 -0.77
N GLY A 10 -28.58 9.20 -0.41
CA GLY A 10 -29.50 8.33 -1.15
C GLY A 10 -29.38 6.84 -0.85
N SER A 11 -28.48 6.44 0.06
CA SER A 11 -28.41 5.03 0.53
C SER A 11 -29.52 4.73 1.53
N GLY A 12 -29.94 3.46 1.56
CA GLY A 12 -30.86 2.96 2.61
C GLY A 12 -30.12 2.82 3.94
N VAL A 13 -30.80 3.16 5.03
CA VAL A 13 -30.29 2.98 6.39
C VAL A 13 -31.32 2.29 7.27
N ILE A 14 -30.87 1.49 8.21
CA ILE A 14 -31.68 0.94 9.30
C ILE A 14 -31.32 1.74 10.54
N VAL A 15 -32.33 2.33 11.18
CA VAL A 15 -32.15 3.10 12.40
C VAL A 15 -32.85 2.43 13.57
N GLY A 16 -32.31 2.59 14.77
CA GLY A 16 -32.92 2.20 16.02
C GLY A 16 -33.15 3.41 16.92
N SER A 17 -34.14 3.34 17.78
CA SER A 17 -34.40 4.38 18.77
C SER A 17 -33.84 4.00 20.13
N LEU A 18 -33.13 4.91 20.77
CA LEU A 18 -32.62 4.73 22.12
C LEU A 18 -33.70 4.99 23.19
N THR A 19 -34.77 5.72 22.86
CA THR A 19 -35.79 6.17 23.81
C THR A 19 -37.17 5.60 23.53
N GLY A 20 -37.34 4.87 22.43
CA GLY A 20 -38.66 4.40 21.95
C GLY A 20 -39.42 5.42 21.12
N GLY A 21 -38.92 6.64 20.97
CA GLY A 21 -39.45 7.70 20.11
C GLY A 21 -38.49 8.10 18.99
N PHE A 22 -38.72 9.25 18.35
CA PHE A 22 -37.89 9.75 17.25
C PHE A 22 -36.83 10.77 17.69
N GLU A 23 -36.66 10.98 18.98
CA GLU A 23 -35.79 12.01 19.52
C GLU A 23 -34.30 11.63 19.53
N GLN A 24 -34.00 10.36 19.72
CA GLN A 24 -32.64 9.84 19.74
C GLN A 24 -32.56 8.59 18.88
N LEU A 25 -32.14 8.79 17.64
CA LEU A 25 -31.99 7.73 16.66
C LEU A 25 -30.50 7.42 16.45
N VAL A 26 -30.20 6.14 16.29
CA VAL A 26 -28.87 5.64 15.90
C VAL A 26 -28.98 4.84 14.61
N ILE A 27 -27.97 4.92 13.77
CA ILE A 27 -27.89 4.10 12.57
C ILE A 27 -27.32 2.74 12.96
N LEU A 28 -28.06 1.67 12.68
CA LEU A 28 -27.67 0.29 12.97
C LEU A 28 -27.01 -0.38 11.77
N SER A 29 -27.43 -0.03 10.56
CA SER A 29 -26.90 -0.59 9.32
C SER A 29 -27.07 0.40 8.18
N ILE A 30 -26.21 0.32 7.22
CA ILE A 30 -26.23 1.15 6.01
C ILE A 30 -26.02 0.28 4.76
N ASP A 31 -26.63 0.70 3.66
CA ASP A 31 -26.49 0.04 2.37
C ASP A 31 -25.15 0.39 1.71
N ARG A 32 -24.78 1.67 1.71
CA ARG A 32 -23.51 2.15 1.13
C ARG A 32 -22.86 3.19 2.05
N ALA A 33 -21.59 2.99 2.36
CA ALA A 33 -20.80 3.98 3.07
C ALA A 33 -20.10 4.92 2.08
N ASP A 34 -20.16 6.20 2.35
CA ASP A 34 -19.32 7.21 1.69
C ASP A 34 -17.93 7.21 2.30
N GLN A 35 -17.85 7.09 3.61
CA GLN A 35 -16.59 7.10 4.34
C GLN A 35 -16.68 6.23 5.59
N ILE A 36 -15.56 5.59 5.92
CA ILE A 36 -15.35 4.88 7.19
C ILE A 36 -14.15 5.53 7.87
N ILE A 37 -14.35 6.02 9.09
CA ILE A 37 -13.30 6.69 9.86
C ILE A 37 -13.00 5.88 11.11
N LEU A 38 -11.74 5.49 11.25
CA LEU A 38 -11.24 4.78 12.43
C LEU A 38 -10.43 5.74 13.29
N ASN A 39 -10.71 5.75 14.59
CA ASN A 39 -9.97 6.54 15.59
C ASN A 39 -9.80 8.02 15.19
N GLY A 40 -10.87 8.65 14.68
CA GLY A 40 -10.84 10.06 14.28
C GLY A 40 -10.08 10.38 13.01
N GLY A 41 -9.57 9.39 12.28
CA GLY A 41 -8.92 9.60 10.99
C GLY A 41 -7.53 10.24 11.05
N HIS A 42 -6.92 10.36 12.21
CA HIS A 42 -5.66 11.09 12.42
C HIS A 42 -4.44 10.49 11.70
N ARG A 43 -4.52 9.23 11.29
CA ARG A 43 -3.42 8.52 10.61
C ARG A 43 -3.56 8.48 9.09
N GLY A 44 -4.53 9.20 8.55
CA GLY A 44 -4.83 9.20 7.11
C GLY A 44 -5.58 7.95 6.64
N GLY A 45 -5.66 7.77 5.33
CA GLY A 45 -6.36 6.64 4.71
C GLY A 45 -5.61 5.33 4.81
N LEU A 46 -6.32 4.23 4.58
CA LEU A 46 -5.71 2.92 4.42
C LEU A 46 -4.95 2.84 3.09
N VAL A 47 -3.87 2.08 3.12
CA VAL A 47 -3.04 1.89 1.94
C VAL A 47 -3.77 1.03 0.90
N LEU A 48 -3.78 1.50 -0.34
CA LEU A 48 -4.24 0.72 -1.49
C LEU A 48 -3.15 -0.28 -1.87
N VAL A 49 -3.31 -1.52 -1.47
CA VAL A 49 -2.27 -2.55 -1.60
C VAL A 49 -1.84 -2.81 -3.04
N ASN A 50 -2.76 -2.76 -4.00
CA ASN A 50 -2.43 -2.95 -5.41
C ASN A 50 -1.56 -1.80 -5.95
N GLU A 51 -1.87 -0.55 -5.56
CA GLU A 51 -1.09 0.62 -5.96
C GLU A 51 0.29 0.63 -5.32
N LEU A 52 0.37 0.28 -4.03
CA LEU A 52 1.65 0.13 -3.34
C LEU A 52 2.51 -0.94 -3.99
N THR A 53 1.93 -2.11 -4.29
CA THR A 53 2.63 -3.22 -4.96
C THR A 53 3.16 -2.78 -6.32
N ARG A 54 2.35 -2.06 -7.10
CA ARG A 54 2.75 -1.54 -8.41
C ARG A 54 3.94 -0.58 -8.30
N LYS A 55 3.92 0.33 -7.33
CA LYS A 55 5.02 1.28 -7.09
C LYS A 55 6.29 0.58 -6.63
N LEU A 56 6.18 -0.38 -5.72
CA LEU A 56 7.33 -1.18 -5.27
C LEU A 56 7.94 -1.98 -6.42
N ASN A 57 7.11 -2.59 -7.26
CA ASN A 57 7.59 -3.32 -8.43
C ASN A 57 8.32 -2.41 -9.43
N ALA A 58 7.88 -1.17 -9.59
CA ALA A 58 8.57 -0.20 -10.44
C ALA A 58 9.96 0.13 -9.87
N LEU A 59 10.06 0.37 -8.56
CA LEU A 59 11.34 0.61 -7.88
C LEU A 59 12.27 -0.61 -7.92
N GLU A 60 11.74 -1.80 -7.68
CA GLU A 60 12.50 -3.06 -7.73
C GLU A 60 13.05 -3.31 -9.14
N LYS A 61 12.23 -3.06 -10.17
CA LYS A 61 12.66 -3.16 -11.56
C LYS A 61 13.76 -2.15 -11.86
N ASP A 62 13.59 -0.89 -11.51
CA ASP A 62 14.56 0.18 -11.77
C ASP A 62 15.90 -0.12 -11.10
N LEU A 63 15.87 -0.59 -9.85
CA LEU A 63 17.06 -0.99 -9.12
C LEU A 63 17.73 -2.23 -9.73
N ASN A 64 16.94 -3.20 -10.18
CA ASN A 64 17.49 -4.38 -10.87
C ASN A 64 18.10 -4.02 -12.22
N ASP A 65 17.50 -3.07 -12.96
CA ASP A 65 18.05 -2.57 -14.20
C ASP A 65 19.39 -1.85 -13.95
N LEU A 66 19.51 -1.05 -12.89
CA LEU A 66 20.79 -0.47 -12.47
C LEU A 66 21.83 -1.54 -12.12
N LYS A 67 21.43 -2.57 -11.38
CA LYS A 67 22.31 -3.72 -11.05
C LYS A 67 22.78 -4.44 -12.30
N GLU A 68 21.92 -4.58 -13.31
CA GLU A 68 22.26 -5.18 -14.58
C GLU A 68 23.34 -4.37 -15.30
N VAL A 69 23.17 -3.04 -15.40
CA VAL A 69 24.16 -2.15 -15.97
C VAL A 69 25.51 -2.29 -15.27
N MET A 70 25.51 -2.30 -13.93
CA MET A 70 26.74 -2.42 -13.13
C MET A 70 27.42 -3.77 -13.31
N SER A 71 26.67 -4.86 -13.55
CA SER A 71 27.25 -6.19 -13.75
C SER A 71 27.77 -6.43 -15.17
N THR A 72 27.12 -5.84 -16.18
CA THR A 72 27.42 -6.07 -17.59
C THR A 72 28.35 -5.02 -18.21
N TRP A 73 28.46 -3.86 -17.58
CA TRP A 73 29.33 -2.78 -18.03
C TRP A 73 30.80 -3.24 -18.11
N THR A 74 31.48 -2.84 -19.17
CA THR A 74 32.91 -3.06 -19.37
C THR A 74 33.68 -1.79 -19.06
N PRO A 75 34.51 -1.78 -17.98
CA PRO A 75 35.29 -0.59 -17.65
C PRO A 75 36.40 -0.33 -18.67
N ILE A 76 36.70 0.96 -18.88
CA ILE A 76 37.90 1.37 -19.65
C ILE A 76 39.14 1.10 -18.79
N PRO A 77 40.21 0.52 -19.35
CA PRO A 77 41.45 0.29 -18.60
C PRO A 77 42.02 1.56 -17.98
N GLN A 78 42.50 1.48 -16.75
CA GLN A 78 43.21 2.55 -16.02
C GLN A 78 42.39 3.77 -15.62
N ASP A 79 41.05 3.74 -15.69
CA ASP A 79 40.17 4.83 -15.24
C ASP A 79 39.56 4.61 -13.84
N GLY A 80 39.92 3.52 -13.14
CA GLY A 80 39.35 3.16 -11.85
C GLY A 80 38.03 2.38 -11.92
N GLY A 81 37.45 2.21 -13.10
CA GLY A 81 36.18 1.52 -13.30
C GLY A 81 36.23 0.04 -12.92
N ALA A 82 37.35 -0.62 -13.14
CA ALA A 82 37.56 -2.01 -12.74
C ALA A 82 37.47 -2.20 -11.22
N SER A 83 38.01 -1.28 -10.43
CA SER A 83 37.92 -1.28 -8.98
C SER A 83 36.48 -1.10 -8.50
N LEU A 84 35.75 -0.17 -9.11
CA LEU A 84 34.34 0.05 -8.79
C LEU A 84 33.49 -1.17 -9.15
N LYS A 85 33.68 -1.75 -10.33
CA LYS A 85 33.00 -2.98 -10.75
C LYS A 85 33.25 -4.13 -9.79
N SER A 86 34.48 -4.32 -9.38
CA SER A 86 34.85 -5.34 -8.39
C SER A 86 34.16 -5.11 -7.03
N ALA A 87 34.09 -3.85 -6.58
CA ALA A 87 33.46 -3.51 -5.32
C ALA A 87 31.95 -3.79 -5.30
N VAL A 88 31.26 -3.63 -6.42
CA VAL A 88 29.80 -3.77 -6.52
C VAL A 88 29.32 -5.12 -7.03
N VAL A 89 30.20 -6.04 -7.44
CA VAL A 89 29.83 -7.28 -8.12
C VAL A 89 28.90 -8.16 -7.28
N SER A 90 29.15 -8.28 -5.99
CA SER A 90 28.31 -9.09 -5.09
C SER A 90 26.90 -8.49 -4.96
N TRP A 91 26.82 -7.19 -4.74
CA TRP A 91 25.53 -6.48 -4.67
C TRP A 91 24.78 -6.53 -6.02
N ALA A 92 25.46 -6.27 -7.12
CA ALA A 92 24.84 -6.28 -8.46
C ALA A 92 24.31 -7.66 -8.87
N GLY A 93 24.89 -8.73 -8.35
CA GLY A 93 24.41 -10.09 -8.58
C GLY A 93 23.17 -10.49 -7.78
N GLN A 94 22.80 -9.71 -6.77
CA GLN A 94 21.65 -9.98 -5.90
C GLN A 94 20.40 -9.27 -6.42
N LYS A 95 19.65 -9.95 -7.30
CA LYS A 95 18.40 -9.38 -7.84
C LYS A 95 17.28 -9.35 -6.80
N LEU A 96 16.54 -8.28 -6.79
CA LEU A 96 15.33 -8.17 -5.97
C LEU A 96 14.21 -9.03 -6.54
N ARG A 97 13.56 -9.78 -5.66
CA ARG A 97 12.35 -10.52 -6.00
C ARG A 97 11.17 -9.55 -6.15
N LYS A 98 10.35 -9.78 -7.16
CA LYS A 98 9.13 -9.00 -7.36
C LYS A 98 8.19 -9.14 -6.18
N THR A 99 7.78 -8.02 -5.58
CA THR A 99 6.77 -7.98 -4.54
C THR A 99 5.40 -8.39 -5.09
N GLN A 100 4.69 -9.22 -4.35
CA GLN A 100 3.34 -9.65 -4.66
C GLN A 100 2.35 -9.08 -3.63
N VAL A 101 1.10 -8.92 -4.02
CA VAL A 101 0.05 -8.40 -3.14
C VAL A 101 -0.02 -9.19 -1.82
N ARG A 102 0.08 -10.51 -1.88
CA ARG A 102 0.07 -11.39 -0.70
C ARG A 102 1.22 -11.15 0.29
N ASP A 103 2.30 -10.51 -0.14
CA ASP A 103 3.42 -10.15 0.74
C ASP A 103 3.07 -8.93 1.62
N LEU A 104 2.06 -8.14 1.22
CA LEU A 104 1.71 -6.86 1.82
C LEU A 104 0.33 -6.83 2.46
N GLU A 105 -0.59 -7.64 2.01
CA GLU A 105 -1.98 -7.61 2.48
C GLU A 105 -2.20 -8.40 3.76
N ASN A 106 -3.16 -7.96 4.56
CA ASN A 106 -3.75 -8.79 5.60
C ASN A 106 -5.00 -9.47 5.01
N PRO A 107 -4.99 -10.81 4.78
CA PRO A 107 -6.11 -11.48 4.13
C PRO A 107 -7.37 -11.55 4.97
N LYS A 108 -7.28 -11.26 6.28
CA LYS A 108 -8.42 -11.27 7.20
C LYS A 108 -9.21 -9.96 7.21
N ILE A 109 -8.60 -8.87 6.74
CA ILE A 109 -9.24 -7.55 6.68
C ILE A 109 -9.13 -7.06 5.25
N LYS A 110 -10.27 -6.98 4.57
CA LYS A 110 -10.36 -6.53 3.18
C LYS A 110 -11.16 -5.25 3.08
N GLN A 111 -10.83 -4.45 2.13
CA GLN A 111 -11.53 -3.22 1.77
C GLN A 111 -12.01 -3.25 0.33
#